data_2efbb20814d2d6fe845677eed5832ee1
#
_entry.id   2efbb20814d2d6fe845677eed5832ee1
#
_cell.length_a   1.000
_cell.length_b   1.000
_cell.length_c   1.000
_cell.angle_alpha   90.00
_cell.angle_beta   90.00
_cell.angle_gamma   90.00
#
_symmetry.space_group_name_H-M   'P 1'
#
loop_
_entity.id
_entity.type
_entity.pdbx_description
1 polymer ?
#
loop_
_entity_poly.entity_id
_entity_poly.type
_entity_poly.pdbx_seq_one_letter_code
_entity_poly.pdbx_strand_id
1 'polypeptide(L)'
;MGIDIDIRSHNRGAIEAHPLSGLITMVEGSSVDKNVIEKVHELAAGHQSVMVFMDSNHTHEHVLGELNAYAHLVTVGSYCVVFDTFVEDMPPKYFPDRPWDKGNSPKTAVHEYRRTHPEFEIDKSIDNKLLISVAPDGYLRRIS
;
A
#
# COMPACT_ATOMS: atom_id res chain seq x y z
N MET A 1 8.04 1.16 -9.83
CA MET A 1 6.71 1.24 -10.46
C MET A 1 5.78 2.00 -9.52
N GLY A 2 4.93 2.89 -10.06
CA GLY A 2 3.88 3.60 -9.33
C GLY A 2 2.54 3.42 -10.05
N ILE A 3 1.46 3.27 -9.27
CA ILE A 3 0.09 3.18 -9.76
C ILE A 3 -0.67 4.39 -9.24
N ASP A 4 -1.44 5.04 -10.09
CA ASP A 4 -2.33 6.13 -9.69
C ASP A 4 -3.58 6.10 -10.58
N ILE A 5 -4.74 6.43 -10.00
CA ILE A 5 -6.00 6.46 -10.73
C ILE A 5 -6.05 7.58 -11.79
N ASP A 6 -5.28 8.67 -11.56
CA ASP A 6 -5.20 9.84 -12.44
C ASP A 6 -3.79 10.43 -12.44
N ILE A 7 -2.93 9.98 -13.33
CA ILE A 7 -1.59 10.54 -13.51
C ILE A 7 -1.69 11.83 -14.33
N ARG A 8 -1.92 12.94 -13.63
CA ARG A 8 -2.07 14.26 -14.25
C ARG A 8 -0.92 14.57 -15.20
N SER A 9 -1.21 15.18 -16.34
CA SER A 9 -0.24 15.45 -17.43
C SER A 9 1.01 16.18 -16.99
N HIS A 10 0.89 17.17 -16.06
CA HIS A 10 2.05 17.89 -15.52
C HIS A 10 2.93 17.00 -14.62
N ASN A 11 2.34 16.10 -13.83
CA ASN A 11 3.11 15.15 -13.02
C ASN A 11 3.81 14.13 -13.92
N ARG A 12 3.10 13.61 -14.93
CA ARG A 12 3.67 12.69 -15.92
C ARG A 12 4.87 13.34 -16.61
N GLY A 13 4.70 14.56 -17.13
CA GLY A 13 5.79 15.29 -17.79
C GLY A 13 6.99 15.54 -16.86
N ALA A 14 6.77 15.85 -15.59
CA ALA A 14 7.84 16.04 -14.61
C ALA A 14 8.60 14.74 -14.33
N ILE A 15 7.90 13.61 -14.22
CA ILE A 15 8.52 12.28 -14.03
C ILE A 15 9.31 11.87 -15.26
N GLU A 16 8.74 12.03 -16.47
CA GLU A 16 9.40 11.69 -17.74
C GLU A 16 10.66 12.53 -18.01
N ALA A 17 10.66 13.79 -17.57
CA ALA A 17 11.83 14.67 -17.68
C ALA A 17 12.90 14.40 -16.60
N HIS A 18 12.60 13.60 -15.58
CA HIS A 18 13.54 13.33 -14.50
C HIS A 18 14.69 12.42 -14.97
N PRO A 19 15.95 12.67 -14.56
CA PRO A 19 17.11 11.83 -14.95
C PRO A 19 16.96 10.34 -14.64
N LEU A 20 16.15 9.98 -13.63
CA LEU A 20 15.88 8.59 -13.24
C LEU A 20 14.59 8.03 -13.85
N SER A 21 14.00 8.71 -14.85
CA SER A 21 12.71 8.28 -15.46
C SER A 21 12.77 6.85 -16.00
N GLY A 22 13.92 6.41 -16.51
CA GLY A 22 14.12 5.04 -16.99
C GLY A 22 13.96 3.95 -15.91
N LEU A 23 13.96 4.32 -14.62
CA LEU A 23 13.72 3.42 -13.49
C LEU A 23 12.26 3.47 -12.99
N ILE A 24 11.44 4.35 -13.58
CA ILE A 24 10.07 4.59 -13.12
C ILE A 24 9.10 4.09 -14.19
N THR A 25 8.27 3.12 -13.82
CA THR A 25 7.14 2.68 -14.63
C THR A 25 5.87 3.22 -14.02
N MET A 26 5.07 3.96 -14.80
CA MET A 26 3.78 4.51 -14.39
C MET A 26 2.65 3.64 -14.95
N VAL A 27 1.72 3.24 -14.08
CA VAL A 27 0.50 2.53 -14.44
C VAL A 27 -0.69 3.38 -14.02
N GLU A 28 -1.49 3.82 -14.99
CA GLU A 28 -2.69 4.62 -14.71
C GLU A 28 -3.91 3.74 -14.64
N GLY A 29 -4.70 3.91 -13.58
CA GLY A 29 -5.93 3.18 -13.31
C GLY A 29 -6.10 2.87 -11.83
N SER A 30 -7.27 2.34 -11.48
CA SER A 30 -7.54 1.92 -10.09
C SER A 30 -6.67 0.71 -9.72
N SER A 31 -6.02 0.77 -8.56
CA SER A 31 -5.17 -0.31 -8.04
C SER A 31 -5.92 -1.63 -7.80
N VAL A 32 -7.24 -1.59 -7.68
CA VAL A 32 -8.08 -2.79 -7.53
C VAL A 32 -8.76 -3.23 -8.84
N ASP A 33 -8.46 -2.54 -9.96
CA ASP A 33 -8.94 -2.97 -11.28
C ASP A 33 -8.15 -4.18 -11.77
N LYS A 34 -8.88 -5.17 -12.31
CA LYS A 34 -8.30 -6.44 -12.77
C LYS A 34 -7.17 -6.24 -13.79
N ASN A 35 -7.35 -5.34 -14.76
CA ASN A 35 -6.35 -5.12 -15.79
C ASN A 35 -5.08 -4.47 -15.22
N VAL A 36 -5.24 -3.57 -14.23
CA VAL A 36 -4.13 -2.95 -13.51
C VAL A 36 -3.38 -4.01 -12.69
N ILE A 37 -4.11 -4.85 -11.97
CA ILE A 37 -3.52 -5.95 -11.17
C ILE A 37 -2.71 -6.89 -12.08
N GLU A 38 -3.29 -7.36 -13.18
CA GLU A 38 -2.60 -8.22 -14.14
C GLU A 38 -1.32 -7.55 -14.68
N LYS A 39 -1.40 -6.28 -15.05
CA LYS A 39 -0.25 -5.51 -15.52
C LYS A 39 0.86 -5.38 -14.47
N VAL A 40 0.49 -5.16 -13.22
CA VAL A 40 1.45 -5.07 -12.11
C VAL A 40 2.14 -6.41 -11.87
N HIS A 41 1.39 -7.51 -11.92
CA HIS A 41 1.96 -8.85 -11.78
C HIS A 41 2.95 -9.17 -12.90
N GLU A 42 2.63 -8.82 -14.15
CA GLU A 42 3.56 -8.95 -15.28
C GLU A 42 4.85 -8.16 -15.05
N LEU A 43 4.72 -6.89 -14.62
CA LEU A 43 5.86 -6.02 -14.38
C LEU A 43 6.70 -6.46 -13.16
N ALA A 44 6.08 -7.05 -12.15
CA ALA A 44 6.77 -7.57 -10.98
C ALA A 44 7.48 -8.90 -11.25
N ALA A 45 7.03 -9.65 -12.27
CA ALA A 45 7.59 -10.94 -12.61
C ALA A 45 9.08 -10.83 -12.96
N GLY A 46 9.89 -11.73 -12.39
CA GLY A 46 11.33 -11.78 -12.63
C GLY A 46 12.18 -10.86 -11.74
N HIS A 47 11.57 -10.00 -10.91
CA HIS A 47 12.30 -9.25 -9.90
C HIS A 47 12.64 -10.12 -8.67
N GLN A 48 13.90 -10.08 -8.24
CA GLN A 48 14.38 -10.89 -7.11
C GLN A 48 14.02 -10.30 -5.75
N SER A 49 13.76 -8.99 -5.70
CA SER A 49 13.39 -8.28 -4.48
C SER A 49 12.23 -7.34 -4.78
N VAL A 50 11.13 -7.53 -4.09
CA VAL A 50 9.91 -6.74 -4.23
C VAL A 50 9.48 -6.22 -2.86
N MET A 51 9.18 -4.94 -2.79
CA MET A 51 8.54 -4.24 -1.67
C MET A 51 7.31 -3.52 -2.22
N VAL A 52 6.24 -3.49 -1.45
CA VAL A 52 4.99 -2.84 -1.82
C VAL A 52 4.66 -1.71 -0.84
N PHE A 53 4.22 -0.58 -1.37
CA PHE A 53 3.70 0.55 -0.59
C PHE A 53 2.28 0.84 -1.03
N MET A 54 1.35 0.92 -0.07
CA MET A 54 -0.07 1.19 -0.29
C MET A 54 -0.43 2.53 0.34
N ASP A 55 -0.74 3.51 -0.51
CA ASP A 55 -1.06 4.89 -0.15
C ASP A 55 -2.07 5.49 -1.15
N SER A 56 -3.17 4.77 -1.40
CA SER A 56 -4.16 5.13 -2.41
C SER A 56 -5.46 5.63 -1.81
N ASN A 57 -6.36 4.73 -1.48
CA ASN A 57 -7.64 4.98 -0.84
C ASN A 57 -7.63 4.35 0.56
N HIS A 58 -8.14 5.07 1.55
CA HIS A 58 -7.99 4.69 2.97
C HIS A 58 -9.21 3.98 3.55
N THR A 59 -10.14 3.51 2.70
CA THR A 59 -11.25 2.66 3.15
C THR A 59 -10.78 1.23 3.39
N HIS A 60 -11.37 0.56 4.37
CA HIS A 60 -11.10 -0.84 4.69
C HIS A 60 -11.18 -1.76 3.45
N GLU A 61 -12.29 -1.66 2.70
CA GLU A 61 -12.55 -2.51 1.54
C GLU A 61 -11.49 -2.36 0.45
N HIS A 62 -11.11 -1.11 0.15
CA HIS A 62 -10.11 -0.84 -0.88
C HIS A 62 -8.73 -1.37 -0.50
N VAL A 63 -8.27 -1.06 0.72
CA VAL A 63 -6.96 -1.53 1.22
C VAL A 63 -6.91 -3.05 1.33
N LEU A 64 -8.00 -3.69 1.77
CA LEU A 64 -8.07 -5.15 1.79
C LEU A 64 -7.99 -5.74 0.37
N GLY A 65 -8.64 -5.08 -0.61
CA GLY A 65 -8.54 -5.44 -2.03
C GLY A 65 -7.09 -5.35 -2.53
N GLU A 66 -6.37 -4.27 -2.21
CA GLU A 66 -4.96 -4.09 -2.56
C GLU A 66 -4.05 -5.13 -1.87
N LEU A 67 -4.26 -5.40 -0.58
CA LEU A 67 -3.53 -6.43 0.15
C LEU A 67 -3.68 -7.79 -0.51
N ASN A 68 -4.90 -8.18 -0.87
CA ASN A 68 -5.17 -9.43 -1.58
C ASN A 68 -4.52 -9.47 -2.97
N ALA A 69 -4.47 -8.33 -3.66
CA ALA A 69 -3.90 -8.23 -5.01
C ALA A 69 -2.39 -8.24 -5.03
N TYR A 70 -1.70 -7.65 -4.05
CA TYR A 70 -0.28 -7.31 -4.18
C TYR A 70 0.63 -7.82 -3.06
N ALA A 71 0.12 -8.10 -1.86
CA ALA A 71 0.99 -8.47 -0.75
C ALA A 71 1.80 -9.74 -1.03
N HIS A 72 1.22 -10.70 -1.75
CA HIS A 72 1.91 -11.95 -2.13
C HIS A 72 3.12 -11.73 -3.07
N LEU A 73 3.24 -10.55 -3.72
CA LEU A 73 4.41 -10.19 -4.54
C LEU A 73 5.64 -9.82 -3.70
N VAL A 74 5.41 -9.43 -2.44
CA VAL A 74 6.50 -9.05 -1.53
C VAL A 74 7.40 -10.25 -1.31
N THR A 75 8.71 -10.09 -1.46
CA THR A 75 9.66 -11.18 -1.22
C THR A 75 9.86 -11.45 0.27
N VAL A 76 10.17 -12.68 0.63
CA VAL A 76 10.47 -13.07 2.02
C VAL A 76 11.60 -12.19 2.59
N GLY A 77 11.38 -11.64 3.78
CA GLY A 77 12.27 -10.69 4.43
C GLY A 77 12.04 -9.23 4.05
N SER A 78 11.22 -8.96 3.01
CA SER A 78 10.82 -7.61 2.58
C SER A 78 9.47 -7.19 3.21
N TYR A 79 8.95 -6.03 2.84
CA TYR A 79 7.80 -5.40 3.47
C TYR A 79 6.68 -5.07 2.49
N CYS A 80 5.44 -5.24 2.95
CA CYS A 80 4.27 -4.54 2.48
C CYS A 80 3.98 -3.42 3.48
N VAL A 81 4.06 -2.16 3.05
CA VAL A 81 3.82 -1.00 3.92
C VAL A 81 2.47 -0.40 3.57
N VAL A 82 1.58 -0.35 4.56
CA VAL A 82 0.25 0.25 4.44
C VAL A 82 0.25 1.57 5.20
N PHE A 83 0.08 2.66 4.46
CA PHE A 83 0.05 4.01 5.03
C PHE A 83 -1.31 4.35 5.63
N ASP A 84 -1.36 5.45 6.35
CA ASP A 84 -2.55 6.05 6.98
C ASP A 84 -3.36 5.13 7.91
N THR A 85 -2.69 4.10 8.44
CA THR A 85 -3.29 3.23 9.45
C THR A 85 -3.64 3.98 10.74
N PHE A 86 -3.02 5.15 11.01
CA PHE A 86 -3.32 6.01 12.15
C PHE A 86 -4.78 6.51 12.15
N VAL A 87 -5.48 6.47 11.03
CA VAL A 87 -6.91 6.83 10.92
C VAL A 87 -7.76 6.08 11.95
N GLU A 88 -7.43 4.81 12.23
CA GLU A 88 -8.13 4.00 13.23
C GLU A 88 -7.96 4.51 14.66
N ASP A 89 -6.85 5.18 14.93
CA ASP A 89 -6.51 5.68 16.28
C ASP A 89 -7.13 7.06 16.56
N MET A 90 -7.71 7.69 15.52
CA MET A 90 -8.38 8.97 15.66
C MET A 90 -9.78 8.83 16.29
N PRO A 91 -10.30 9.90 16.94
CA PRO A 91 -11.68 9.92 17.38
C PRO A 91 -12.66 9.71 16.22
N PRO A 92 -13.81 9.07 16.45
CA PRO A 92 -14.85 8.95 15.41
C PRO A 92 -15.24 10.30 14.82
N LYS A 93 -15.47 10.37 13.52
CA LYS A 93 -15.81 11.60 12.76
C LYS A 93 -14.68 12.64 12.73
N TYR A 94 -13.44 12.21 12.92
CA TYR A 94 -12.29 13.10 12.78
C TYR A 94 -12.09 13.57 11.33
N PHE A 95 -12.52 12.76 10.35
CA PHE A 95 -12.45 13.06 8.93
C PHE A 95 -13.86 13.20 8.31
N PRO A 96 -14.60 14.29 8.59
CA PRO A 96 -16.02 14.39 8.27
C PRO A 96 -16.34 14.37 6.78
N ASP A 97 -15.37 14.76 5.91
CA ASP A 97 -15.52 14.84 4.46
C ASP A 97 -14.85 13.66 3.72
N ARG A 98 -14.52 12.58 4.45
CA ARG A 98 -13.86 11.41 3.89
C ARG A 98 -14.71 10.17 4.03
N PRO A 99 -14.59 9.19 3.09
CA PRO A 99 -15.30 7.91 3.18
C PRO A 99 -14.72 6.96 4.24
N TRP A 100 -13.53 7.26 4.77
CA TRP A 100 -12.86 6.47 5.81
C TRP A 100 -12.97 7.16 7.17
N ASP A 101 -12.98 6.37 8.21
CA ASP A 101 -13.01 6.80 9.60
C ASP A 101 -12.65 5.61 10.50
N LYS A 102 -12.68 5.81 11.82
CA LYS A 102 -12.56 4.72 12.79
C LYS A 102 -13.55 3.59 12.48
N GLY A 103 -13.04 2.36 12.37
CA GLY A 103 -13.82 1.17 11.99
C GLY A 103 -13.89 0.92 10.47
N ASN A 104 -13.49 1.89 9.65
CA ASN A 104 -13.38 1.79 8.20
C ASN A 104 -12.07 2.44 7.75
N SER A 105 -10.96 1.76 7.99
CA SER A 105 -9.62 2.33 7.85
C SER A 105 -8.61 1.33 7.32
N PRO A 106 -7.41 1.77 6.87
CA PRO A 106 -6.34 0.89 6.46
C PRO A 106 -5.92 -0.09 7.57
N LYS A 107 -5.89 0.33 8.84
CA LYS A 107 -5.53 -0.54 9.96
C LYS A 107 -6.49 -1.71 10.13
N THR A 108 -7.80 -1.48 9.96
CA THR A 108 -8.79 -2.55 10.06
C THR A 108 -8.60 -3.59 8.96
N ALA A 109 -8.21 -3.17 7.74
CA ALA A 109 -7.87 -4.05 6.63
C ALA A 109 -6.61 -4.86 6.91
N VAL A 110 -5.54 -4.22 7.43
CA VAL A 110 -4.31 -4.89 7.86
C VAL A 110 -4.60 -5.99 8.87
N HIS A 111 -5.38 -5.68 9.91
CA HIS A 111 -5.72 -6.65 10.95
C HIS A 111 -6.59 -7.80 10.42
N GLU A 112 -7.48 -7.54 9.47
CA GLU A 112 -8.27 -8.60 8.82
C GLU A 112 -7.39 -9.49 7.95
N TYR A 113 -6.58 -8.92 7.07
CA TYR A 113 -5.67 -9.64 6.20
C TYR A 113 -4.75 -10.59 6.99
N ARG A 114 -4.16 -10.09 8.06
CA ARG A 114 -3.26 -10.85 8.93
C ARG A 114 -3.89 -12.11 9.56
N ARG A 115 -5.20 -12.18 9.75
CA ARG A 115 -5.86 -13.36 10.34
C ARG A 115 -5.74 -14.60 9.45
N THR A 116 -5.68 -14.40 8.14
CA THR A 116 -5.63 -15.49 7.15
C THR A 116 -4.28 -15.62 6.46
N HIS A 117 -3.34 -14.68 6.72
CA HIS A 117 -2.01 -14.61 6.11
C HIS A 117 -0.91 -14.63 7.17
N PRO A 118 -0.64 -15.83 7.77
CA PRO A 118 0.37 -15.96 8.83
C PRO A 118 1.81 -15.74 8.33
N GLU A 119 2.02 -15.78 7.02
CA GLU A 119 3.31 -15.46 6.37
C GLU A 119 3.74 -14.00 6.50
N PHE A 120 2.86 -13.12 7.01
CA PHE A 120 3.17 -11.74 7.34
C PHE A 120 3.12 -11.50 8.85
N GLU A 121 4.01 -10.70 9.37
CA GLU A 121 3.98 -10.17 10.74
C GLU A 121 4.00 -8.64 10.73
N ILE A 122 3.36 -8.02 11.73
CA ILE A 122 3.47 -6.58 11.96
C ILE A 122 4.79 -6.32 12.68
N ASP A 123 5.72 -5.64 12.03
CA ASP A 123 7.03 -5.31 12.62
C ASP A 123 6.94 -4.07 13.53
N LYS A 124 6.62 -4.31 14.78
CA LYS A 124 6.56 -3.27 15.81
C LYS A 124 7.89 -2.59 16.09
N SER A 125 9.01 -3.19 15.68
CA SER A 125 10.32 -2.58 15.91
C SER A 125 10.50 -1.29 15.10
N ILE A 126 9.80 -1.16 13.96
CA ILE A 126 9.81 0.06 13.15
C ILE A 126 9.01 1.15 13.86
N ASP A 127 7.78 0.87 14.29
CA ASP A 127 6.95 1.80 15.06
C ASP A 127 7.71 2.32 16.30
N ASN A 128 8.36 1.43 17.03
CA ASN A 128 9.13 1.76 18.25
C ASN A 128 10.34 2.66 17.95
N LYS A 129 10.97 2.53 16.79
CA LYS A 129 12.10 3.37 16.38
C LYS A 129 11.64 4.75 15.89
N LEU A 130 10.54 4.80 15.16
CA LEU A 130 10.02 6.05 14.60
C LEU A 130 9.30 6.90 15.64
N LEU A 131 8.69 6.30 16.67
CA LEU A 131 7.86 6.89 17.71
C LEU A 131 6.59 7.56 17.18
N ILE A 132 6.67 8.30 16.09
CA ILE A 132 5.53 8.92 15.39
C ILE A 132 5.60 8.49 13.93
N SER A 133 4.51 7.91 13.44
CA SER A 133 4.38 7.43 12.07
C SER A 133 2.93 7.59 11.61
N VAL A 134 2.72 7.77 10.32
CA VAL A 134 1.38 7.69 9.69
C VAL A 134 0.93 6.23 9.49
N ALA A 135 1.82 5.27 9.71
CA ALA A 135 1.58 3.85 9.46
C ALA A 135 1.73 2.96 10.71
N PRO A 136 1.16 3.30 11.89
CA PRO A 136 1.23 2.43 13.08
C PRO A 136 0.51 1.10 12.78
N ASP A 137 1.22 -0.03 12.96
CA ASP A 137 0.81 -1.39 12.53
C ASP A 137 0.83 -1.62 11.01
N GLY A 138 1.23 -0.64 10.21
CA GLY A 138 1.24 -0.74 8.75
C GLY A 138 2.48 -1.41 8.14
N TYR A 139 3.49 -1.75 8.93
CA TYR A 139 4.72 -2.39 8.45
C TYR A 139 4.61 -3.90 8.49
N LEU A 140 4.08 -4.49 7.41
CA LEU A 140 3.92 -5.94 7.28
C LEU A 140 5.19 -6.56 6.69
N ARG A 141 5.96 -7.26 7.50
CA ARG A 141 7.13 -8.01 7.06
C ARG A 141 6.70 -9.40 6.60
N ARG A 142 7.13 -9.82 5.41
CA ARG A 142 6.95 -11.19 4.96
C ARG A 142 8.01 -12.10 5.58
N ILE A 143 7.60 -13.12 6.32
CA ILE A 143 8.50 -14.02 7.06
C ILE A 143 8.63 -15.42 6.44
N SER A 144 7.72 -15.79 5.52
CA SER A 144 7.78 -17.06 4.79
C SER A 144 7.11 -16.98 3.42
#